data_fcd9d7387e252630c10634b7db9a03ee
#
_entry.id   fcd9d7387e252630c10634b7db9a03ee
#
_cell.length_a   1.000
_cell.length_b   1.000
_cell.length_c   1.000
_cell.angle_alpha   90.00
_cell.angle_beta   90.00
_cell.angle_gamma   90.00
#
_symmetry.space_group_name_H-M   'P 1'
#
loop_
_entity.id
_entity.type
_entity.pdbx_description
1 polymer ?
#
loop_
_entity_poly.entity_id
_entity_poly.type
_entity_poly.pdbx_seq_one_letter_code
_entity_poly.pdbx_strand_id
1 'polypeptide(L)'
;ARRPESARPGLTKLRRAASAMNNPTLNSKVSARARVANVVTAIVVHVVDAGVAEGGELMQPRCALPERGFWFPPSVITGVTASHRVAQEEIFGPVLSVLTFRTPEEAVRKANNTRYGLSAGIWTDKGSKLFATAGSLRAGVVWGNTFNRFDPASPFGGYQESGFGREGGRQGLSAYLE
;
A
#
# COMPACT_ATOMS: atom_id res chain seq x y z
N ALA A 1 23.25 11.52 -16.19
CA ALA A 1 24.06 11.71 -14.99
C ALA A 1 23.15 11.54 -13.77
N ARG A 2 23.31 10.47 -12.99
CA ARG A 2 22.55 10.25 -11.74
C ARG A 2 23.04 11.26 -10.70
N ARG A 3 22.12 12.05 -10.12
CA ARG A 3 22.48 12.93 -9.00
C ARG A 3 22.85 12.06 -7.78
N PRO A 4 23.89 12.41 -7.01
CA PRO A 4 24.33 11.66 -5.86
C PRO A 4 23.23 11.63 -4.77
N GLU A 5 23.18 10.54 -4.02
CA GLU A 5 22.18 10.18 -2.99
C GLU A 5 22.06 11.25 -1.87
N SER A 6 23.12 12.05 -1.66
CA SER A 6 23.17 13.16 -0.70
C SER A 6 22.25 14.35 -1.01
N ALA A 7 21.63 14.38 -2.22
CA ALA A 7 20.80 15.49 -2.67
C ALA A 7 19.29 15.35 -2.36
N ARG A 8 18.89 14.41 -1.50
CA ARG A 8 17.49 14.19 -1.10
C ARG A 8 17.26 14.56 0.38
N PRO A 9 16.95 15.84 0.70
CA PRO A 9 16.86 16.32 2.09
C PRO A 9 15.84 15.58 2.97
N GLY A 10 14.73 15.09 2.37
CA GLY A 10 13.71 14.35 3.08
C GLY A 10 14.16 12.96 3.58
N LEU A 11 14.87 12.21 2.73
CA LEU A 11 15.40 10.88 3.08
C LEU A 11 16.46 10.96 4.18
N THR A 12 17.31 11.97 4.15
CA THR A 12 18.35 12.16 5.17
C THR A 12 17.75 12.49 6.54
N LYS A 13 16.68 13.30 6.58
CA LYS A 13 15.95 13.59 7.83
C LYS A 13 15.23 12.35 8.38
N LEU A 14 14.63 11.54 7.51
CA LEU A 14 13.94 10.30 7.89
C LEU A 14 14.94 9.21 8.34
N ARG A 15 16.09 9.07 7.69
CA ARG A 15 17.18 8.18 8.15
C ARG A 15 17.73 8.61 9.52
N ARG A 16 17.84 9.91 9.79
CA ARG A 16 18.23 10.43 11.13
C ARG A 16 17.13 10.14 12.15
N ALA A 17 15.86 10.26 11.80
CA ALA A 17 14.75 9.89 12.67
C ALA A 17 14.77 8.38 12.98
N ALA A 18 14.96 7.52 11.97
CA ALA A 18 15.08 6.07 12.16
C ALA A 18 16.30 5.67 13.01
N SER A 19 17.45 6.36 12.81
CA SER A 19 18.67 6.15 13.64
C SER A 19 18.49 6.63 15.08
N ALA A 20 17.74 7.71 15.30
CA ALA A 20 17.41 8.22 16.64
C ALA A 20 16.47 7.28 17.40
N MET A 21 15.68 6.45 16.70
CA MET A 21 14.79 5.47 17.31
C MET A 21 15.53 4.34 18.03
N ASN A 22 16.78 4.07 17.69
CA ASN A 22 17.61 3.07 18.36
C ASN A 22 18.32 3.62 19.62
N ASN A 23 18.04 4.86 20.02
CA ASN A 23 18.59 5.43 21.23
C ASN A 23 17.72 5.02 22.46
N PRO A 24 18.24 4.19 23.39
CA PRO A 24 17.47 3.68 24.52
C PRO A 24 16.96 4.78 25.47
N THR A 25 17.60 5.95 25.51
CA THR A 25 17.20 7.08 26.37
C THR A 25 16.01 7.87 25.80
N LEU A 26 15.79 7.87 24.47
CA LEU A 26 14.61 8.50 23.87
C LEU A 26 13.35 7.63 24.01
N ASN A 27 13.52 6.29 24.05
CA ASN A 27 12.42 5.34 24.08
C ASN A 27 11.62 5.36 25.39
N SER A 28 12.18 5.84 26.49
CA SER A 28 11.50 5.85 27.80
C SER A 28 10.45 6.99 27.96
N LYS A 29 10.52 8.02 27.12
CA LYS A 29 9.65 9.21 27.22
C LYS A 29 8.56 9.32 26.15
N VAL A 30 8.51 8.39 25.21
CA VAL A 30 7.55 8.41 24.10
C VAL A 30 6.33 7.55 24.46
N SER A 31 5.11 8.10 24.31
CA SER A 31 3.87 7.36 24.57
C SER A 31 3.75 6.13 23.67
N ALA A 32 2.96 5.12 24.10
CA ALA A 32 2.74 3.91 23.32
C ALA A 32 2.20 4.22 21.91
N ARG A 33 1.31 5.20 21.77
CA ARG A 33 0.80 5.68 20.47
C ARG A 33 1.90 6.24 19.57
N ALA A 34 2.79 7.04 20.12
CA ALA A 34 3.91 7.62 19.38
C ALA A 34 4.93 6.55 18.96
N ARG A 35 5.09 5.48 19.74
CA ARG A 35 5.95 4.34 19.37
C ARG A 35 5.40 3.55 18.20
N VAL A 36 4.10 3.27 18.18
CA VAL A 36 3.44 2.56 17.06
C VAL A 36 3.53 3.39 15.77
N ALA A 37 3.23 4.68 15.83
CA ALA A 37 3.33 5.57 14.68
C ALA A 37 4.78 5.70 14.14
N ASN A 38 5.79 5.70 15.01
CA ASN A 38 7.20 5.65 14.62
C ASN A 38 7.55 4.35 13.88
N VAL A 39 7.05 3.22 14.35
CA VAL A 39 7.28 1.92 13.69
C VAL A 39 6.66 1.90 12.30
N VAL A 40 5.41 2.35 12.15
CA VAL A 40 4.73 2.40 10.84
C VAL A 40 5.49 3.31 9.87
N THR A 41 5.90 4.51 10.27
CA THR A 41 6.68 5.41 9.42
C THR A 41 8.02 4.79 9.03
N ALA A 42 8.69 4.08 9.93
CA ALA A 42 9.95 3.38 9.65
C ALA A 42 9.75 2.25 8.63
N ILE A 43 8.66 1.49 8.72
CA ILE A 43 8.30 0.44 7.76
C ILE A 43 8.07 1.05 6.37
N VAL A 44 7.28 2.13 6.27
CA VAL A 44 7.05 2.82 4.99
C VAL A 44 8.36 3.26 4.34
N VAL A 45 9.24 3.90 5.10
CA VAL A 45 10.57 4.33 4.61
C VAL A 45 11.37 3.13 4.13
N HIS A 46 11.43 2.06 4.91
CA HIS A 46 12.21 0.88 4.59
C HIS A 46 11.76 0.20 3.28
N VAL A 47 10.44 0.03 3.11
CA VAL A 47 9.89 -0.61 1.91
C VAL A 47 10.05 0.27 0.68
N VAL A 48 9.90 1.59 0.82
CA VAL A 48 10.14 2.56 -0.28
C VAL A 48 11.62 2.58 -0.68
N ASP A 49 12.53 2.60 0.29
CA ASP A 49 13.98 2.55 0.02
C ASP A 49 14.36 1.24 -0.70
N ALA A 50 13.79 0.11 -0.30
CA ALA A 50 13.98 -1.17 -0.98
C ALA A 50 13.49 -1.12 -2.43
N GLY A 51 12.29 -0.59 -2.69
CA GLY A 51 11.75 -0.45 -4.04
C GLY A 51 12.62 0.42 -4.95
N VAL A 52 13.23 1.49 -4.40
CA VAL A 52 14.19 2.31 -5.14
C VAL A 52 15.50 1.59 -5.39
N ALA A 53 16.00 0.82 -4.40
CA ALA A 53 17.23 0.02 -4.55
C ALA A 53 17.06 -1.09 -5.60
N GLU A 54 15.86 -1.64 -5.72
CA GLU A 54 15.48 -2.64 -6.73
C GLU A 54 15.28 -2.05 -8.14
N GLY A 55 15.41 -0.73 -8.32
CA GLY A 55 15.35 -0.04 -9.60
C GLY A 55 14.08 0.77 -9.86
N GLY A 56 13.17 0.87 -8.89
CA GLY A 56 12.00 1.73 -8.96
C GLY A 56 12.38 3.23 -8.97
N GLU A 57 11.60 4.03 -9.69
CA GLU A 57 11.77 5.48 -9.75
C GLU A 57 10.77 6.15 -8.80
N LEU A 58 11.28 6.79 -7.75
CA LEU A 58 10.48 7.47 -6.74
C LEU A 58 10.17 8.92 -7.14
N MET A 59 8.89 9.24 -7.20
CA MET A 59 8.38 10.61 -7.36
C MET A 59 7.70 11.06 -6.07
N GLN A 60 8.14 12.22 -5.55
CA GLN A 60 7.58 12.87 -4.37
C GLN A 60 7.45 14.37 -4.59
N PRO A 61 6.41 15.03 -4.04
CA PRO A 61 6.29 16.48 -4.11
C PRO A 61 7.46 17.15 -3.37
N ARG A 62 7.87 18.30 -3.87
CA ARG A 62 8.88 19.17 -3.22
C ARG A 62 8.20 20.03 -2.17
N CYS A 63 7.74 19.43 -1.08
CA CYS A 63 7.17 20.15 0.06
C CYS A 63 8.05 20.00 1.30
N ALA A 64 8.05 21.02 2.14
CA ALA A 64 8.63 20.91 3.47
C ALA A 64 7.67 20.09 4.34
N LEU A 65 8.21 19.07 5.00
CA LEU A 65 7.44 18.33 5.99
C LEU A 65 7.56 19.04 7.35
N PRO A 66 6.51 19.02 8.18
CA PRO A 66 6.59 19.53 9.54
C PRO A 66 7.73 18.89 10.34
N GLU A 67 8.34 19.65 11.24
CA GLU A 67 9.46 19.16 12.07
C GLU A 67 9.01 18.16 13.14
N ARG A 68 7.76 18.31 13.62
CA ARG A 68 7.18 17.48 14.67
C ARG A 68 6.07 16.60 14.09
N GLY A 69 6.02 15.33 14.50
CA GLY A 69 5.02 14.35 14.08
C GLY A 69 5.59 13.28 13.17
N PHE A 70 4.68 12.46 12.61
CA PHE A 70 4.99 11.29 11.78
C PHE A 70 4.48 11.55 10.37
N TRP A 71 5.30 12.19 9.55
CA TRP A 71 4.94 12.65 8.23
C TRP A 71 5.68 11.86 7.16
N PHE A 72 4.95 11.38 6.19
CA PHE A 72 5.51 10.81 4.96
C PHE A 72 4.84 11.51 3.76
N PRO A 73 5.61 11.99 2.76
CA PRO A 73 5.00 12.68 1.61
C PRO A 73 4.25 11.68 0.72
N PRO A 74 3.13 12.07 0.09
CA PRO A 74 2.51 11.27 -0.95
C PRO A 74 3.56 10.89 -2.01
N SER A 75 3.62 9.60 -2.35
CA SER A 75 4.71 9.08 -3.17
C SER A 75 4.19 8.16 -4.25
N VAL A 76 4.82 8.23 -5.42
CA VAL A 76 4.57 7.30 -6.52
C VAL A 76 5.88 6.63 -6.90
N ILE A 77 5.87 5.32 -7.05
CA ILE A 77 7.01 4.54 -7.52
C ILE A 77 6.66 3.93 -8.87
N THR A 78 7.40 4.29 -9.91
CA THR A 78 7.26 3.76 -11.28
C THR A 78 8.41 2.82 -11.61
N GLY A 79 8.36 2.16 -12.77
CA GLY A 79 9.36 1.15 -13.15
C GLY A 79 9.29 -0.12 -12.31
N VAL A 80 8.20 -0.32 -11.58
CA VAL A 80 8.02 -1.47 -10.68
C VAL A 80 7.74 -2.74 -11.49
N THR A 81 8.43 -3.82 -11.11
CA THR A 81 8.14 -5.17 -11.61
C THR A 81 7.45 -6.01 -10.54
N ALA A 82 6.89 -7.15 -10.94
CA ALA A 82 6.17 -8.02 -10.01
C ALA A 82 7.06 -8.64 -8.92
N SER A 83 8.39 -8.62 -9.09
CA SER A 83 9.36 -9.13 -8.09
C SER A 83 9.80 -8.10 -7.07
N HIS A 84 9.51 -6.81 -7.29
CA HIS A 84 9.90 -5.76 -6.35
C HIS A 84 9.09 -5.88 -5.04
N ARG A 85 9.73 -5.62 -3.92
CA ARG A 85 9.09 -5.64 -2.59
C ARG A 85 7.87 -4.72 -2.53
N VAL A 86 7.96 -3.53 -3.12
CA VAL A 86 6.86 -2.55 -3.20
C VAL A 86 5.65 -3.04 -4.02
N ALA A 87 5.76 -4.17 -4.74
CA ALA A 87 4.66 -4.84 -5.42
C ALA A 87 4.12 -6.05 -4.65
N GLN A 88 4.85 -6.56 -3.66
CA GLN A 88 4.54 -7.78 -2.94
C GLN A 88 4.20 -7.56 -1.47
N GLU A 89 4.68 -6.46 -0.88
CA GLU A 89 4.45 -6.14 0.54
C GLU A 89 3.50 -4.95 0.67
N GLU A 90 2.63 -4.99 1.68
CA GLU A 90 1.77 -3.87 2.02
C GLU A 90 2.60 -2.76 2.68
N ILE A 91 2.67 -1.59 2.04
CA ILE A 91 3.49 -0.47 2.52
C ILE A 91 2.83 0.23 3.71
N PHE A 92 1.51 0.21 3.78
CA PHE A 92 0.69 0.84 4.81
C PHE A 92 0.95 2.35 4.99
N GLY A 93 1.08 3.06 3.84
CA GLY A 93 1.37 4.50 3.81
C GLY A 93 0.92 5.15 2.51
N PRO A 94 1.09 6.47 2.35
CA PRO A 94 0.65 7.22 1.18
C PRO A 94 1.59 6.97 -0.03
N VAL A 95 1.72 5.73 -0.45
CA VAL A 95 2.61 5.29 -1.52
C VAL A 95 1.83 4.50 -2.56
N LEU A 96 1.98 4.85 -3.81
CA LEU A 96 1.41 4.15 -4.96
C LEU A 96 2.52 3.49 -5.78
N SER A 97 2.50 2.16 -5.88
CA SER A 97 3.36 1.40 -6.77
C SER A 97 2.67 1.19 -8.12
N VAL A 98 3.32 1.56 -9.21
CA VAL A 98 2.75 1.54 -10.56
C VAL A 98 3.44 0.47 -11.40
N LEU A 99 2.65 -0.52 -11.83
CA LEU A 99 3.05 -1.54 -12.79
C LEU A 99 2.31 -1.33 -14.11
N THR A 100 3.01 -1.42 -15.22
CA THR A 100 2.39 -1.34 -16.56
C THR A 100 2.03 -2.74 -17.06
N PHE A 101 1.08 -2.82 -17.95
CA PHE A 101 0.67 -4.05 -18.63
C PHE A 101 0.35 -3.78 -20.10
N ARG A 102 0.38 -4.79 -20.96
CA ARG A 102 0.09 -4.71 -22.39
C ARG A 102 -1.27 -5.28 -22.75
N THR A 103 -1.72 -6.30 -22.01
CA THR A 103 -3.00 -6.96 -22.27
C THR A 103 -3.81 -7.12 -20.97
N PRO A 104 -5.14 -7.22 -21.06
CA PRO A 104 -5.97 -7.47 -19.88
C PRO A 104 -5.56 -8.72 -19.08
N GLU A 105 -5.16 -9.77 -19.78
CA GLU A 105 -4.71 -11.04 -19.17
C GLU A 105 -3.41 -10.84 -18.38
N GLU A 106 -2.50 -10.00 -18.89
CA GLU A 106 -1.28 -9.61 -18.16
C GLU A 106 -1.63 -8.79 -16.92
N ALA A 107 -2.58 -7.86 -17.02
CA ALA A 107 -3.06 -7.08 -15.89
C ALA A 107 -3.61 -7.98 -14.78
N VAL A 108 -4.48 -8.94 -15.15
CA VAL A 108 -5.05 -9.92 -14.20
C VAL A 108 -3.96 -10.78 -13.56
N ARG A 109 -3.01 -11.29 -14.36
CA ARG A 109 -1.90 -12.08 -13.80
C ARG A 109 -1.08 -11.27 -12.80
N LYS A 110 -0.74 -10.01 -13.13
CA LYS A 110 0.01 -9.11 -12.22
C LYS A 110 -0.78 -8.79 -10.96
N ALA A 111 -2.07 -8.46 -11.10
CA ALA A 111 -2.94 -8.15 -9.96
C ALA A 111 -3.12 -9.35 -9.03
N ASN A 112 -3.17 -10.56 -9.57
CA ASN A 112 -3.30 -11.79 -8.79
C ASN A 112 -1.96 -12.33 -8.26
N ASN A 113 -0.82 -11.74 -8.65
CA ASN A 113 0.51 -12.15 -8.18
C ASN A 113 0.85 -11.46 -6.86
N THR A 114 0.05 -11.73 -5.86
CA THR A 114 0.19 -11.23 -4.49
C THR A 114 -0.35 -12.27 -3.52
N ARG A 115 0.10 -12.22 -2.29
CA ARG A 115 -0.44 -13.02 -1.18
C ARG A 115 -1.68 -12.41 -0.52
N TYR A 116 -2.08 -11.23 -0.94
CA TYR A 116 -3.27 -10.54 -0.46
C TYR A 116 -4.46 -10.74 -1.41
N GLY A 117 -5.66 -10.48 -0.93
CA GLY A 117 -6.87 -10.60 -1.72
C GLY A 117 -8.05 -9.85 -1.08
N LEU A 118 -7.83 -8.63 -0.57
CA LEU A 118 -8.89 -7.86 0.07
C LEU A 118 -9.83 -7.25 -0.97
N SER A 119 -9.30 -6.41 -1.84
CA SER A 119 -10.12 -5.64 -2.77
C SER A 119 -9.36 -5.27 -4.05
N ALA A 120 -10.12 -4.98 -5.11
CA ALA A 120 -9.61 -4.49 -6.37
C ALA A 120 -10.55 -3.45 -6.99
N GLY A 121 -10.00 -2.59 -7.85
CA GLY A 121 -10.76 -1.63 -8.64
C GLY A 121 -10.42 -1.74 -10.12
N ILE A 122 -11.43 -1.62 -10.98
CA ILE A 122 -11.31 -1.68 -12.43
C ILE A 122 -11.93 -0.43 -13.02
N TRP A 123 -11.18 0.25 -13.89
CA TRP A 123 -11.69 1.37 -14.67
C TRP A 123 -11.67 1.03 -16.16
N THR A 124 -12.82 1.04 -16.80
CA THR A 124 -12.96 0.79 -18.24
C THR A 124 -14.28 1.35 -18.75
N ASP A 125 -14.29 1.78 -19.99
CA ASP A 125 -15.49 2.19 -20.75
C ASP A 125 -16.31 1.02 -21.30
N LYS A 126 -15.80 -0.21 -21.20
CA LYS A 126 -16.40 -1.43 -21.78
C LYS A 126 -16.93 -2.36 -20.69
N GLY A 127 -18.26 -2.44 -20.54
CA GLY A 127 -18.91 -3.29 -19.56
C GLY A 127 -18.51 -4.77 -19.66
N SER A 128 -18.39 -5.33 -20.87
CA SER A 128 -17.95 -6.71 -21.07
C SER A 128 -16.55 -6.97 -20.51
N LYS A 129 -15.62 -6.03 -20.71
CA LYS A 129 -14.27 -6.13 -20.12
C LYS A 129 -14.29 -6.01 -18.60
N LEU A 130 -15.15 -5.13 -18.07
CA LEU A 130 -15.31 -4.98 -16.63
C LEU A 130 -15.71 -6.29 -15.98
N PHE A 131 -16.79 -6.93 -16.46
CA PHE A 131 -17.27 -8.18 -15.89
C PHE A 131 -16.29 -9.33 -16.07
N ALA A 132 -15.68 -9.48 -17.25
CA ALA A 132 -14.68 -10.52 -17.50
C ALA A 132 -13.45 -10.37 -16.60
N THR A 133 -12.96 -9.13 -16.42
CA THR A 133 -11.81 -8.85 -15.56
C THR A 133 -12.17 -9.06 -14.09
N ALA A 134 -13.35 -8.58 -13.64
CA ALA A 134 -13.80 -8.75 -12.27
C ALA A 134 -13.91 -10.22 -11.87
N GLY A 135 -14.46 -11.08 -12.74
CA GLY A 135 -14.55 -12.53 -12.49
C GLY A 135 -13.19 -13.24 -12.46
N SER A 136 -12.13 -12.61 -12.96
CA SER A 136 -10.78 -13.18 -12.99
C SER A 136 -9.86 -12.71 -11.88
N LEU A 137 -10.25 -11.66 -11.14
CA LEU A 137 -9.47 -11.14 -10.02
C LEU A 137 -9.73 -11.94 -8.74
N ARG A 138 -8.66 -12.23 -8.01
CA ARG A 138 -8.70 -12.93 -6.71
C ARG A 138 -8.78 -11.91 -5.57
N ALA A 139 -9.90 -11.22 -5.48
CA ALA A 139 -10.18 -10.25 -4.43
C ALA A 139 -11.59 -10.48 -3.87
N GLY A 140 -11.76 -10.24 -2.57
CA GLY A 140 -13.04 -10.41 -1.90
C GLY A 140 -14.09 -9.42 -2.39
N VAL A 141 -13.66 -8.21 -2.77
CA VAL A 141 -14.52 -7.19 -3.38
C VAL A 141 -13.84 -6.60 -4.61
N VAL A 142 -14.60 -6.45 -5.68
CA VAL A 142 -14.13 -5.79 -6.91
C VAL A 142 -15.07 -4.65 -7.26
N TRP A 143 -14.56 -3.44 -7.32
CA TRP A 143 -15.31 -2.26 -7.76
C TRP A 143 -15.10 -1.97 -9.24
N GLY A 144 -16.16 -1.63 -9.94
CA GLY A 144 -16.15 -1.20 -11.33
C GLY A 144 -16.38 0.29 -11.45
N ASN A 145 -15.43 1.04 -12.08
CA ASN A 145 -15.47 2.49 -12.29
C ASN A 145 -15.72 3.32 -11.02
N THR A 146 -15.41 2.77 -9.88
CA THR A 146 -15.46 3.40 -8.55
C THR A 146 -14.45 2.70 -7.63
N PHE A 147 -14.27 3.23 -6.44
CA PHE A 147 -13.43 2.61 -5.42
C PHE A 147 -13.93 2.98 -4.03
N ASN A 148 -13.78 2.06 -3.09
CA ASN A 148 -14.07 2.28 -1.67
C ASN A 148 -15.54 2.72 -1.41
N ARG A 149 -16.47 2.21 -2.22
CA ARG A 149 -17.92 2.41 -2.05
C ARG A 149 -18.52 1.18 -1.42
N PHE A 150 -18.93 1.32 -0.17
CA PHE A 150 -19.47 0.23 0.64
C PHE A 150 -21.00 0.30 0.66
N ASP A 151 -21.62 -0.89 0.65
CA ASP A 151 -23.03 -1.09 0.92
C ASP A 151 -23.15 -1.96 2.18
N PRO A 152 -23.84 -1.50 3.25
CA PRO A 152 -23.99 -2.26 4.48
C PRO A 152 -24.66 -3.62 4.28
N ALA A 153 -25.45 -3.79 3.21
CA ALA A 153 -26.12 -5.06 2.88
C ALA A 153 -25.20 -6.04 2.14
N SER A 154 -24.05 -5.58 1.63
CA SER A 154 -23.08 -6.41 0.92
C SER A 154 -21.95 -6.85 1.84
N PRO A 155 -21.55 -8.14 1.83
CA PRO A 155 -20.42 -8.60 2.61
C PRO A 155 -19.13 -8.02 2.06
N PHE A 156 -18.27 -7.52 2.96
CA PHE A 156 -16.90 -7.07 2.69
C PHE A 156 -15.90 -7.94 3.43
N GLY A 157 -14.83 -8.33 2.76
CA GLY A 157 -13.75 -9.10 3.37
C GLY A 157 -12.84 -9.70 2.32
N GLY A 158 -11.71 -10.25 2.76
CA GLY A 158 -10.63 -10.71 1.89
C GLY A 158 -10.55 -12.21 1.71
N TYR A 159 -9.50 -12.58 1.02
CA TYR A 159 -8.96 -13.94 0.90
C TYR A 159 -7.47 -13.94 1.25
N GLN A 160 -6.91 -15.12 1.41
CA GLN A 160 -5.48 -15.33 1.65
C GLN A 160 -5.00 -14.57 2.91
N GLU A 161 -3.85 -13.90 2.85
CA GLU A 161 -3.30 -13.16 4.00
C GLU A 161 -4.09 -11.88 4.35
N SER A 162 -5.03 -11.45 3.52
CA SER A 162 -5.98 -10.39 3.89
C SER A 162 -7.07 -10.84 4.86
N GLY A 163 -7.09 -12.13 5.23
CA GLY A 163 -8.04 -12.70 6.19
C GLY A 163 -9.33 -13.19 5.54
N PHE A 164 -10.11 -13.97 6.30
CA PHE A 164 -11.30 -14.67 5.83
C PHE A 164 -12.60 -14.12 6.42
N GLY A 165 -12.53 -13.22 7.38
CA GLY A 165 -13.71 -12.59 7.99
C GLY A 165 -14.55 -11.84 6.97
N ARG A 166 -15.81 -11.64 7.29
CA ARG A 166 -16.73 -10.81 6.50
C ARG A 166 -17.40 -9.80 7.42
N GLU A 167 -17.45 -8.56 6.93
CA GLU A 167 -18.20 -7.47 7.54
C GLU A 167 -19.37 -7.11 6.64
N GLY A 168 -20.47 -6.60 7.20
CA GLY A 168 -21.68 -6.28 6.44
C GLY A 168 -22.43 -7.50 5.93
N GLY A 169 -23.65 -7.27 5.42
CA GLY A 169 -24.54 -8.29 4.94
C GLY A 169 -24.90 -9.34 5.99
N ARG A 170 -25.55 -10.42 5.56
CA ARG A 170 -25.90 -11.56 6.43
C ARG A 170 -24.65 -12.30 6.94
N GLN A 171 -23.59 -12.32 6.14
CA GLN A 171 -22.34 -13.00 6.47
C GLN A 171 -21.61 -12.32 7.62
N GLY A 172 -21.61 -10.97 7.65
CA GLY A 172 -21.04 -10.22 8.76
C GLY A 172 -21.82 -10.39 10.05
N LEU A 173 -23.15 -10.51 9.94
CA LEU A 173 -24.01 -10.71 11.10
C LEU A 173 -23.84 -12.11 11.71
N SER A 174 -23.55 -13.13 10.91
CA SER A 174 -23.47 -14.53 11.36
C SER A 174 -22.43 -14.75 12.47
N ALA A 175 -21.38 -13.92 12.55
CA ALA A 175 -20.39 -14.00 13.62
C ALA A 175 -20.90 -13.57 15.01
N TYR A 176 -22.09 -12.95 15.07
CA TYR A 176 -22.71 -12.42 16.28
C TYR A 176 -24.03 -13.14 16.65
N LEU A 177 -24.38 -14.15 15.89
CA LEU A 177 -25.59 -14.97 16.12
C LEU A 177 -25.18 -16.36 16.57
N GLU A 178 -25.99 -16.92 17.51
CA GLU A 178 -25.93 -18.33 17.92
C GLU A 178 -26.69 -19.24 16.95
#